data_183823a4ccbb5960735d52b291d78a06
#
_entry.id   183823a4ccbb5960735d52b291d78a06
#
_cell.length_a   1.000
_cell.length_b   1.000
_cell.length_c   1.000
_cell.angle_alpha   90.00
_cell.angle_beta   90.00
_cell.angle_gamma   90.00
#
_symmetry.space_group_name_H-M   'P 1'
#
loop_
_entity.id
_entity.type
_entity.pdbx_description
1 polymer ?
#
loop_
_entity_poly.entity_id
_entity_poly.type
_entity_poly.pdbx_seq_one_letter_code
_entity_poly.pdbx_strand_id
1 'polypeptide(L)'
;MTNINQSFNRILVIKLQHHGDMLLTTPVIRSLKSAYPNATIDVLLYKETLPMLEHNPFINNIFYLDRNWKHQGKFTRLKKEWELGRILQKQQYDLVVNLADQWKAAIFALVTKAQVRLGFEFEKRKNSQFWRKCHNIIVSTADHGQLHTVEQNLSILAPLNIPIISDVMMAYSEADKQWLTETIEKYHLPKNYIVIQPTSRWFFKCWDEDKMATLITKLQQNHYSVVLTSGPEAKELEMIQTILARCPNKDVITVLAGQTSLSQLAVLIDNAGLFIGVDSVAMHIAAALKTPLVALFGPSKLEHWHPWQAVGETVWAGNYDDIPHPDHIKTDTQQRYLSAIPVDVVYNTAIRHLS
;
A
#
# COMPACT_ATOMS: atom_id res chain seq x y z
N MET A 1 5.82 -28.58 -12.11
CA MET A 1 4.84 -27.89 -11.25
C MET A 1 3.56 -28.69 -11.23
N THR A 2 2.98 -28.95 -10.07
CA THR A 2 1.72 -29.72 -9.96
C THR A 2 0.59 -28.75 -10.34
N ASN A 3 -0.01 -28.92 -11.52
CA ASN A 3 -1.19 -28.14 -11.90
C ASN A 3 -2.41 -28.65 -11.12
N ILE A 4 -3.08 -27.74 -10.42
CA ILE A 4 -4.29 -28.02 -9.67
C ILE A 4 -5.48 -27.65 -10.54
N ASN A 5 -6.11 -28.66 -11.11
CA ASN A 5 -7.28 -28.46 -11.97
C ASN A 5 -8.57 -28.78 -11.19
N GLN A 6 -8.94 -27.93 -10.23
CA GLN A 6 -10.19 -28.07 -9.46
C GLN A 6 -10.84 -26.69 -9.21
N SER A 7 -12.15 -26.68 -8.98
CA SER A 7 -12.87 -25.49 -8.55
C SER A 7 -12.75 -25.30 -7.03
N PHE A 8 -12.71 -24.05 -6.60
CA PHE A 8 -12.72 -23.68 -5.18
C PHE A 8 -13.96 -22.84 -4.87
N ASN A 9 -14.53 -23.06 -3.69
CA ASN A 9 -15.75 -22.36 -3.24
C ASN A 9 -15.48 -21.42 -2.06
N ARG A 10 -14.46 -21.72 -1.23
CA ARG A 10 -14.11 -20.93 -0.06
C ARG A 10 -12.62 -20.71 0.01
N ILE A 11 -12.20 -19.48 -0.24
CA ILE A 11 -10.80 -19.10 -0.38
C ILE A 11 -10.44 -18.14 0.75
N LEU A 12 -9.30 -18.40 1.42
CA LEU A 12 -8.68 -17.46 2.36
C LEU A 12 -7.37 -16.92 1.80
N VAL A 13 -7.25 -15.60 1.69
CA VAL A 13 -5.98 -14.93 1.39
C VAL A 13 -5.39 -14.38 2.69
N ILE A 14 -4.14 -14.70 2.97
CA ILE A 14 -3.43 -14.24 4.19
C ILE A 14 -2.29 -13.31 3.79
N LYS A 15 -2.31 -12.07 4.26
CA LYS A 15 -1.21 -11.12 4.14
C LYS A 15 -1.08 -10.31 5.43
N LEU A 16 0.03 -10.45 6.15
CA LEU A 16 0.30 -9.78 7.41
C LEU A 16 1.44 -8.79 7.23
N GLN A 17 1.17 -7.65 6.59
CA GLN A 17 2.18 -6.65 6.22
C GLN A 17 1.65 -5.22 6.44
N HIS A 18 2.28 -4.21 5.82
CA HIS A 18 1.89 -2.82 5.90
C HIS A 18 0.80 -2.44 4.88
N HIS A 19 0.33 -1.19 4.93
CA HIS A 19 -0.78 -0.69 4.09
C HIS A 19 -0.50 -0.84 2.59
N GLY A 20 0.68 -0.39 2.11
CA GLY A 20 1.06 -0.54 0.70
C GLY A 20 1.07 -2.00 0.25
N ASP A 21 1.68 -2.89 1.04
CA ASP A 21 1.67 -4.34 0.75
C ASP A 21 0.26 -4.92 0.63
N MET A 22 -0.67 -4.46 1.49
CA MET A 22 -2.06 -4.92 1.45
C MET A 22 -2.75 -4.47 0.18
N LEU A 23 -2.58 -3.21 -0.23
CA LEU A 23 -3.15 -2.69 -1.46
C LEU A 23 -2.61 -3.47 -2.68
N LEU A 24 -1.29 -3.72 -2.72
CA LEU A 24 -0.63 -4.50 -3.78
C LEU A 24 -0.97 -6.01 -3.77
N THR A 25 -1.82 -6.46 -2.85
CA THR A 25 -2.37 -7.83 -2.83
C THR A 25 -3.69 -7.95 -3.60
N THR A 26 -4.35 -6.84 -3.92
CA THR A 26 -5.65 -6.84 -4.60
C THR A 26 -5.66 -7.55 -5.96
N PRO A 27 -4.58 -7.56 -6.77
CA PRO A 27 -4.51 -8.34 -7.99
C PRO A 27 -4.67 -9.85 -7.77
N VAL A 28 -4.15 -10.40 -6.67
CA VAL A 28 -4.34 -11.82 -6.29
C VAL A 28 -5.82 -12.11 -6.05
N ILE A 29 -6.51 -11.23 -5.30
CA ILE A 29 -7.93 -11.36 -4.99
C ILE A 29 -8.77 -11.29 -6.27
N ARG A 30 -8.46 -10.33 -7.17
CA ARG A 30 -9.14 -10.16 -8.45
C ARG A 30 -8.96 -11.37 -9.37
N SER A 31 -7.74 -11.89 -9.46
CA SER A 31 -7.43 -13.08 -10.27
C SER A 31 -8.20 -14.31 -9.76
N LEU A 32 -8.21 -14.52 -8.43
CA LEU A 32 -8.98 -15.60 -7.80
C LEU A 32 -10.48 -15.45 -8.06
N LYS A 33 -11.03 -14.25 -7.90
CA LYS A 33 -12.47 -14.00 -8.13
C LYS A 33 -12.87 -14.16 -9.59
N SER A 34 -12.00 -13.76 -10.51
CA SER A 34 -12.23 -13.97 -11.95
C SER A 34 -12.23 -15.45 -12.34
N ALA A 35 -11.29 -16.23 -11.79
CA ALA A 35 -11.20 -17.67 -12.06
C ALA A 35 -12.30 -18.49 -11.36
N TYR A 36 -12.72 -18.05 -10.18
CA TYR A 36 -13.71 -18.71 -9.34
C TYR A 36 -14.87 -17.75 -8.97
N PRO A 37 -15.75 -17.39 -9.94
CA PRO A 37 -16.74 -16.33 -9.75
C PRO A 37 -17.71 -16.58 -8.59
N ASN A 38 -18.03 -17.85 -8.32
CA ASN A 38 -18.94 -18.26 -7.26
C ASN A 38 -18.26 -18.44 -5.89
N ALA A 39 -16.92 -18.37 -5.84
CA ALA A 39 -16.21 -18.54 -4.58
C ALA A 39 -16.41 -17.34 -3.65
N THR A 40 -16.54 -17.63 -2.36
CA THR A 40 -16.37 -16.63 -1.32
C THR A 40 -14.88 -16.45 -1.05
N ILE A 41 -14.41 -15.20 -1.04
CA ILE A 41 -13.03 -14.86 -0.76
C ILE A 41 -12.99 -14.06 0.54
N ASP A 42 -12.32 -14.61 1.53
CA ASP A 42 -12.05 -13.95 2.80
C ASP A 42 -10.57 -13.57 2.90
N VAL A 43 -10.28 -12.55 3.70
CA VAL A 43 -8.90 -12.07 3.91
C VAL A 43 -8.55 -12.06 5.39
N LEU A 44 -7.33 -12.48 5.73
CA LEU A 44 -6.72 -12.30 7.04
C LEU A 44 -5.57 -11.29 6.96
N LEU A 45 -5.68 -10.18 7.69
CA LEU A 45 -4.74 -9.07 7.67
C LEU A 45 -4.45 -8.53 9.07
N TYR A 46 -3.56 -7.53 9.20
CA TYR A 46 -3.45 -6.74 10.42
C TYR A 46 -4.54 -5.66 10.48
N LYS A 47 -5.15 -5.45 11.65
CA LYS A 47 -6.27 -4.53 11.86
C LYS A 47 -6.02 -3.12 11.30
N GLU A 48 -4.83 -2.58 11.50
CA GLU A 48 -4.46 -1.27 11.01
C GLU A 48 -4.48 -1.15 9.48
N THR A 49 -4.38 -2.27 8.75
CA THR A 49 -4.38 -2.26 7.27
C THR A 49 -5.78 -2.49 6.66
N LEU A 50 -6.80 -2.63 7.50
CA LEU A 50 -8.20 -2.80 7.10
C LEU A 50 -8.65 -1.79 6.02
N PRO A 51 -8.36 -0.47 6.14
CA PRO A 51 -8.82 0.53 5.19
C PRO A 51 -8.38 0.28 3.73
N MET A 52 -7.36 -0.54 3.51
CA MET A 52 -6.89 -0.86 2.16
C MET A 52 -7.83 -1.82 1.42
N LEU A 53 -8.65 -2.59 2.14
CA LEU A 53 -9.46 -3.67 1.57
C LEU A 53 -10.92 -3.63 2.00
N GLU A 54 -11.32 -2.81 2.97
CA GLU A 54 -12.67 -2.87 3.59
C GLU A 54 -13.83 -2.63 2.62
N HIS A 55 -13.59 -1.87 1.55
CA HIS A 55 -14.58 -1.59 0.51
C HIS A 55 -14.35 -2.38 -0.79
N ASN A 56 -13.44 -3.37 -0.78
CA ASN A 56 -13.17 -4.17 -1.96
C ASN A 56 -14.36 -5.10 -2.27
N PRO A 57 -15.04 -4.98 -3.43
CA PRO A 57 -16.26 -5.71 -3.75
C PRO A 57 -16.06 -7.22 -3.95
N PHE A 58 -14.82 -7.67 -4.06
CA PHE A 58 -14.48 -9.09 -4.26
C PHE A 58 -14.23 -9.85 -2.95
N ILE A 59 -14.22 -9.14 -1.81
CA ILE A 59 -13.99 -9.72 -0.49
C ILE A 59 -15.33 -9.90 0.24
N ASN A 60 -15.54 -11.10 0.79
CA ASN A 60 -16.76 -11.41 1.53
C ASN A 60 -16.61 -11.07 3.02
N ASN A 61 -15.52 -11.51 3.65
CA ASN A 61 -15.24 -11.20 5.05
C ASN A 61 -13.76 -10.83 5.24
N ILE A 62 -13.52 -9.91 6.16
CA ILE A 62 -12.16 -9.55 6.58
C ILE A 62 -11.96 -9.94 8.02
N PHE A 63 -11.03 -10.84 8.26
CA PHE A 63 -10.54 -11.20 9.59
C PHE A 63 -9.25 -10.44 9.87
N TYR A 64 -9.03 -10.09 11.14
CA TYR A 64 -7.83 -9.33 11.47
C TYR A 64 -7.15 -9.78 12.75
N LEU A 65 -5.83 -9.62 12.76
CA LEU A 65 -4.98 -9.67 13.92
C LEU A 65 -4.73 -8.24 14.41
N ASP A 66 -5.11 -7.96 15.65
CA ASP A 66 -4.80 -6.67 16.28
C ASP A 66 -3.44 -6.74 16.98
N ARG A 67 -2.48 -5.95 16.50
CA ARG A 67 -1.13 -5.88 17.10
C ARG A 67 -1.16 -5.37 18.55
N ASN A 68 -2.20 -4.65 18.95
CA ASN A 68 -2.38 -4.17 20.30
C ASN A 68 -2.64 -5.30 21.33
N TRP A 69 -3.04 -6.49 20.87
CA TRP A 69 -3.20 -7.64 21.77
C TRP A 69 -1.91 -7.99 22.53
N LYS A 70 -0.72 -7.63 21.99
CA LYS A 70 0.57 -7.82 22.67
C LYS A 70 0.68 -7.04 23.99
N HIS A 71 -0.03 -5.90 24.11
CA HIS A 71 -0.05 -5.06 25.30
C HIS A 71 -1.07 -5.50 26.35
N GLN A 72 -1.97 -6.42 26.00
CA GLN A 72 -3.02 -6.95 26.90
C GLN A 72 -2.59 -8.20 27.67
N GLY A 73 -1.30 -8.57 27.59
CA GLY A 73 -0.73 -9.75 28.26
C GLY A 73 -0.71 -11.01 27.37
N LYS A 74 0.23 -11.91 27.65
CA LYS A 74 0.47 -13.10 26.82
C LYS A 74 -0.74 -14.04 26.72
N PHE A 75 -1.43 -14.26 27.85
CA PHE A 75 -2.61 -15.17 27.90
C PHE A 75 -3.77 -14.60 27.07
N THR A 76 -4.09 -13.33 27.23
CA THR A 76 -5.16 -12.66 26.47
C THR A 76 -4.88 -12.72 24.97
N ARG A 77 -3.63 -12.43 24.57
CA ARG A 77 -3.21 -12.53 23.17
C ARG A 77 -3.39 -13.96 22.62
N LEU A 78 -2.89 -14.97 23.33
CA LEU A 78 -3.00 -16.36 22.90
C LEU A 78 -4.45 -16.82 22.80
N LYS A 79 -5.31 -16.41 23.77
CA LYS A 79 -6.74 -16.70 23.72
C LYS A 79 -7.39 -16.10 22.46
N LYS A 80 -7.17 -14.82 22.18
CA LYS A 80 -7.72 -14.14 20.99
C LYS A 80 -7.21 -14.74 19.69
N GLU A 81 -5.91 -15.05 19.60
CA GLU A 81 -5.33 -15.73 18.43
C GLU A 81 -5.92 -17.13 18.24
N TRP A 82 -6.15 -17.87 19.32
CA TRP A 82 -6.82 -19.18 19.29
C TRP A 82 -8.29 -19.08 18.87
N GLU A 83 -9.05 -18.10 19.42
CA GLU A 83 -10.43 -17.83 19.03
C GLU A 83 -10.54 -17.51 17.54
N LEU A 84 -9.64 -16.64 17.03
CA LEU A 84 -9.55 -16.34 15.61
C LEU A 84 -9.27 -17.61 14.78
N GLY A 85 -8.31 -18.45 15.22
CA GLY A 85 -8.03 -19.72 14.55
C GLY A 85 -9.26 -20.62 14.47
N ARG A 86 -10.06 -20.69 15.56
CA ARG A 86 -11.33 -21.45 15.55
C ARG A 86 -12.36 -20.88 14.62
N ILE A 87 -12.45 -19.54 14.52
CA ILE A 87 -13.36 -18.86 13.58
C ILE A 87 -12.96 -19.25 12.14
N LEU A 88 -11.69 -19.10 11.80
CA LEU A 88 -11.18 -19.45 10.47
C LEU A 88 -11.39 -20.93 10.13
N GLN A 89 -11.17 -21.84 11.09
CA GLN A 89 -11.42 -23.28 10.89
C GLN A 89 -12.88 -23.58 10.58
N LYS A 90 -13.83 -22.88 11.23
CA LYS A 90 -15.27 -23.06 11.01
C LYS A 90 -15.72 -22.60 9.62
N GLN A 91 -14.93 -21.75 8.93
CA GLN A 91 -15.25 -21.31 7.57
C GLN A 91 -15.09 -22.42 6.52
N GLN A 92 -14.38 -23.51 6.85
CA GLN A 92 -14.20 -24.67 5.95
C GLN A 92 -13.61 -24.27 4.59
N TYR A 93 -12.52 -23.50 4.60
CA TYR A 93 -11.80 -23.15 3.38
C TYR A 93 -11.28 -24.38 2.65
N ASP A 94 -11.41 -24.39 1.34
CA ASP A 94 -10.84 -25.40 0.44
C ASP A 94 -9.50 -24.95 -0.15
N LEU A 95 -9.28 -23.61 -0.27
CA LEU A 95 -8.01 -23.01 -0.67
C LEU A 95 -7.55 -21.94 0.33
N VAL A 96 -6.28 -21.98 0.71
CA VAL A 96 -5.58 -20.91 1.42
C VAL A 96 -4.40 -20.42 0.59
N VAL A 97 -4.32 -19.11 0.37
CA VAL A 97 -3.23 -18.43 -0.30
C VAL A 97 -2.48 -17.58 0.73
N ASN A 98 -1.34 -18.07 1.21
CA ASN A 98 -0.53 -17.37 2.21
C ASN A 98 0.62 -16.60 1.55
N LEU A 99 0.50 -15.28 1.52
CA LEU A 99 1.49 -14.33 0.98
C LEU A 99 2.48 -13.80 2.03
N ALA A 100 2.38 -14.29 3.27
CA ALA A 100 3.14 -13.76 4.40
C ALA A 100 4.24 -14.75 4.85
N ASP A 101 5.40 -14.24 5.27
CA ASP A 101 6.54 -15.03 5.78
C ASP A 101 6.48 -15.30 7.29
N GLN A 102 5.50 -14.75 8.00
CA GLN A 102 5.34 -14.88 9.44
C GLN A 102 4.83 -16.25 9.84
N TRP A 103 5.40 -16.81 10.92
CA TRP A 103 4.95 -18.07 11.50
C TRP A 103 3.47 -18.08 11.86
N LYS A 104 2.93 -16.96 12.32
CA LYS A 104 1.50 -16.84 12.63
C LYS A 104 0.62 -17.09 11.41
N ALA A 105 0.99 -16.51 10.27
CA ALA A 105 0.26 -16.72 9.02
C ALA A 105 0.26 -18.21 8.63
N ALA A 106 1.42 -18.86 8.71
CA ALA A 106 1.56 -20.27 8.42
C ALA A 106 0.72 -21.15 9.38
N ILE A 107 0.70 -20.83 10.68
CA ILE A 107 -0.12 -21.54 11.66
C ILE A 107 -1.61 -21.35 11.36
N PHE A 108 -2.07 -20.15 11.01
CA PHE A 108 -3.45 -19.92 10.60
C PHE A 108 -3.80 -20.69 9.34
N ALA A 109 -2.91 -20.72 8.34
CA ALA A 109 -3.12 -21.56 7.15
C ALA A 109 -3.30 -23.05 7.51
N LEU A 110 -2.48 -23.59 8.41
CA LEU A 110 -2.59 -24.97 8.88
C LEU A 110 -3.89 -25.23 9.65
N VAL A 111 -4.28 -24.31 10.55
CA VAL A 111 -5.47 -24.46 11.42
C VAL A 111 -6.77 -24.49 10.61
N THR A 112 -6.83 -23.85 9.44
CA THR A 112 -8.00 -23.91 8.55
C THR A 112 -8.32 -25.33 8.09
N LYS A 113 -7.31 -26.21 8.04
CA LYS A 113 -7.39 -27.57 7.46
C LYS A 113 -7.79 -27.60 5.99
N ALA A 114 -7.63 -26.48 5.28
CA ALA A 114 -7.89 -26.41 3.84
C ALA A 114 -7.12 -27.47 3.08
N GLN A 115 -7.76 -28.04 2.06
CA GLN A 115 -7.17 -29.11 1.24
C GLN A 115 -5.95 -28.60 0.48
N VAL A 116 -6.02 -27.38 -0.03
CA VAL A 116 -4.91 -26.70 -0.74
C VAL A 116 -4.46 -25.49 0.07
N ARG A 117 -3.17 -25.46 0.40
CA ARG A 117 -2.53 -24.36 1.13
C ARG A 117 -1.26 -23.96 0.42
N LEU A 118 -1.35 -22.85 -0.33
CA LEU A 118 -0.22 -22.26 -1.04
C LEU A 118 0.62 -21.41 -0.08
N GLY A 119 1.93 -21.48 -0.22
CA GLY A 119 2.89 -20.61 0.47
C GLY A 119 4.15 -20.44 -0.35
N PHE A 120 4.91 -19.38 -0.09
CA PHE A 120 6.19 -19.16 -0.75
C PHE A 120 7.36 -19.89 -0.09
N GLU A 121 8.37 -20.24 -0.90
CA GLU A 121 9.66 -20.74 -0.44
C GLU A 121 10.57 -19.57 -0.03
N PHE A 122 10.17 -18.83 1.02
CA PHE A 122 11.02 -17.75 1.53
C PHE A 122 12.38 -18.30 1.99
N GLU A 123 13.48 -17.61 1.68
CA GLU A 123 14.84 -18.04 2.01
C GLU A 123 14.99 -18.41 3.50
N LYS A 124 14.40 -17.60 4.40
CA LYS A 124 14.38 -17.85 5.85
C LYS A 124 13.59 -19.10 6.26
N ARG A 125 12.78 -19.68 5.36
CA ARG A 125 11.88 -20.82 5.60
C ARG A 125 12.23 -22.05 4.79
N LYS A 126 13.14 -21.96 3.84
CA LYS A 126 13.49 -22.97 2.83
C LYS A 126 13.73 -24.36 3.40
N ASN A 127 14.46 -24.44 4.53
CA ASN A 127 14.81 -25.70 5.19
C ASN A 127 13.84 -26.11 6.31
N SER A 128 12.73 -25.39 6.51
CA SER A 128 11.81 -25.67 7.60
C SER A 128 10.77 -26.73 7.23
N GLN A 129 10.88 -27.91 7.83
CA GLN A 129 9.86 -28.96 7.70
C GLN A 129 8.49 -28.50 8.23
N PHE A 130 8.48 -27.68 9.29
CA PHE A 130 7.23 -27.14 9.83
C PHE A 130 6.56 -26.18 8.86
N TRP A 131 7.33 -25.35 8.14
CA TRP A 131 6.79 -24.49 7.08
C TRP A 131 6.12 -25.30 5.97
N ARG A 132 6.81 -26.39 5.53
CA ARG A 132 6.29 -27.35 4.54
C ARG A 132 5.05 -28.13 5.03
N LYS A 133 4.92 -28.33 6.34
CA LYS A 133 3.71 -28.92 6.93
C LYS A 133 2.53 -27.94 6.92
N CYS A 134 2.79 -26.63 7.09
CA CYS A 134 1.77 -25.61 7.03
C CYS A 134 1.24 -25.38 5.60
N HIS A 135 2.09 -25.53 4.58
CA HIS A 135 1.77 -25.31 3.18
C HIS A 135 2.08 -26.58 2.39
N ASN A 136 1.04 -27.23 1.86
CA ASN A 136 1.25 -28.45 1.08
C ASN A 136 1.67 -28.18 -0.36
N ILE A 137 1.63 -26.93 -0.81
CA ILE A 137 2.18 -26.48 -2.07
C ILE A 137 3.04 -25.24 -1.83
N ILE A 138 4.31 -25.36 -2.20
CA ILE A 138 5.32 -24.31 -2.02
C ILE A 138 5.70 -23.75 -3.39
N VAL A 139 5.62 -22.43 -3.55
CA VAL A 139 5.97 -21.70 -4.76
C VAL A 139 7.35 -21.05 -4.58
N SER A 140 8.22 -21.24 -5.57
CA SER A 140 9.57 -20.66 -5.56
C SER A 140 9.54 -19.13 -5.56
N THR A 141 10.51 -18.53 -4.87
CA THR A 141 10.75 -17.07 -4.87
C THR A 141 12.05 -16.72 -5.59
N ALA A 142 12.60 -17.60 -6.41
CA ALA A 142 13.91 -17.42 -7.05
C ALA A 142 13.96 -16.12 -7.89
N ASP A 143 12.88 -15.78 -8.57
CA ASP A 143 12.79 -14.60 -9.46
C ASP A 143 12.33 -13.33 -8.73
N HIS A 144 11.96 -13.40 -7.45
CA HIS A 144 11.39 -12.26 -6.72
C HIS A 144 12.33 -11.04 -6.63
N GLY A 145 13.64 -11.25 -6.71
CA GLY A 145 14.62 -10.17 -6.66
C GLY A 145 14.51 -9.15 -7.81
N GLN A 146 13.87 -9.52 -8.91
CA GLN A 146 13.74 -8.69 -10.12
C GLN A 146 12.28 -8.27 -10.41
N LEU A 147 11.32 -8.80 -9.64
CA LEU A 147 9.90 -8.59 -9.88
C LEU A 147 9.34 -7.48 -8.99
N HIS A 148 8.40 -6.71 -9.52
CA HIS A 148 7.59 -5.82 -8.71
C HIS A 148 6.78 -6.60 -7.66
N THR A 149 6.50 -5.99 -6.51
CA THR A 149 5.74 -6.63 -5.41
C THR A 149 4.38 -7.20 -5.85
N VAL A 150 3.72 -6.58 -6.83
CA VAL A 150 2.49 -7.12 -7.45
C VAL A 150 2.76 -8.45 -8.13
N GLU A 151 3.81 -8.54 -8.94
CA GLU A 151 4.18 -9.76 -9.65
C GLU A 151 4.66 -10.85 -8.70
N GLN A 152 5.44 -10.46 -7.67
CA GLN A 152 5.81 -11.38 -6.58
C GLN A 152 4.57 -11.98 -5.93
N ASN A 153 3.57 -11.17 -5.56
CA ASN A 153 2.32 -11.66 -4.98
C ASN A 153 1.56 -12.57 -5.94
N LEU A 154 1.45 -12.21 -7.23
CA LEU A 154 0.74 -12.97 -8.25
C LEU A 154 1.39 -14.32 -8.56
N SER A 155 2.71 -14.44 -8.42
CA SER A 155 3.44 -15.69 -8.69
C SER A 155 2.96 -16.86 -7.82
N ILE A 156 2.34 -16.59 -6.64
CA ILE A 156 1.75 -17.62 -5.77
C ILE A 156 0.66 -18.42 -6.48
N LEU A 157 0.01 -17.84 -7.49
CA LEU A 157 -1.09 -18.43 -8.21
C LEU A 157 -0.65 -19.41 -9.32
N ALA A 158 0.65 -19.48 -9.63
CA ALA A 158 1.17 -20.32 -10.70
C ALA A 158 0.70 -21.79 -10.66
N PRO A 159 0.60 -22.47 -9.48
CA PRO A 159 0.09 -23.84 -9.42
C PRO A 159 -1.39 -23.99 -9.78
N LEU A 160 -2.16 -22.89 -9.74
CA LEU A 160 -3.60 -22.90 -10.07
C LEU A 160 -3.85 -22.78 -11.57
N ASN A 161 -2.86 -22.35 -12.35
CA ASN A 161 -2.96 -22.16 -13.81
C ASN A 161 -4.20 -21.36 -14.23
N ILE A 162 -4.47 -20.25 -13.55
CA ILE A 162 -5.61 -19.36 -13.78
C ILE A 162 -5.18 -18.08 -14.52
N PRO A 163 -6.10 -17.39 -15.19
CA PRO A 163 -5.83 -16.07 -15.76
C PRO A 163 -5.42 -15.06 -14.68
N ILE A 164 -4.39 -14.28 -14.97
CA ILE A 164 -3.84 -13.29 -14.06
C ILE A 164 -4.36 -11.90 -14.42
N ILE A 165 -4.87 -11.19 -13.41
CA ILE A 165 -5.26 -9.78 -13.47
C ILE A 165 -4.26 -9.01 -12.61
N SER A 166 -3.50 -8.11 -13.22
CA SER A 166 -2.41 -7.39 -12.53
C SER A 166 -2.80 -6.00 -12.03
N ASP A 167 -4.00 -5.51 -12.35
CA ASP A 167 -4.43 -4.18 -11.90
C ASP A 167 -4.66 -4.15 -10.39
N VAL A 168 -4.04 -3.21 -9.72
CA VAL A 168 -4.28 -2.89 -8.32
C VAL A 168 -5.60 -2.12 -8.19
N MET A 169 -6.36 -2.41 -7.15
CA MET A 169 -7.67 -1.80 -6.91
C MET A 169 -7.73 -1.18 -5.53
N MET A 170 -8.07 0.11 -5.47
CA MET A 170 -8.50 0.81 -4.26
C MET A 170 -9.98 1.14 -4.36
N ALA A 171 -10.72 0.92 -3.28
CA ALA A 171 -12.13 1.28 -3.19
C ALA A 171 -12.40 2.07 -1.90
N TYR A 172 -13.44 2.89 -1.93
CA TYR A 172 -13.89 3.73 -0.82
C TYR A 172 -15.42 3.78 -0.79
N SER A 173 -15.99 4.23 0.33
CA SER A 173 -17.45 4.20 0.57
C SER A 173 -18.18 5.42 0.00
N GLU A 174 -19.51 5.33 -0.03
CA GLU A 174 -20.37 6.49 -0.33
C GLU A 174 -20.24 7.57 0.76
N ALA A 175 -19.98 7.20 2.01
CA ALA A 175 -19.72 8.15 3.09
C ALA A 175 -18.42 8.95 2.85
N ASP A 176 -17.39 8.31 2.26
CA ASP A 176 -16.16 9.02 1.89
C ASP A 176 -16.41 10.01 0.74
N LYS A 177 -17.26 9.67 -0.23
CA LYS A 177 -17.68 10.61 -1.30
C LYS A 177 -18.43 11.81 -0.76
N GLN A 178 -19.33 11.57 0.20
CA GLN A 178 -20.04 12.67 0.86
C GLN A 178 -19.06 13.57 1.62
N TRP A 179 -18.13 12.98 2.38
CA TRP A 179 -17.08 13.73 3.06
C TRP A 179 -16.26 14.60 2.08
N LEU A 180 -15.94 14.07 0.90
CA LEU A 180 -15.23 14.86 -0.13
C LEU A 180 -16.08 16.04 -0.61
N THR A 181 -17.37 15.83 -0.87
CA THR A 181 -18.28 16.89 -1.27
C THR A 181 -18.30 18.04 -0.25
N GLU A 182 -18.47 17.70 1.03
CA GLU A 182 -18.44 18.66 2.14
C GLU A 182 -17.05 19.36 2.25
N THR A 183 -15.97 18.64 1.98
CA THR A 183 -14.60 19.17 1.99
C THR A 183 -14.39 20.15 0.83
N ILE A 184 -14.84 19.82 -0.37
CA ILE A 184 -14.77 20.70 -1.54
C ILE A 184 -15.53 22.01 -1.28
N GLU A 185 -16.75 21.92 -0.74
CA GLU A 185 -17.57 23.09 -0.40
C GLU A 185 -16.91 23.95 0.68
N LYS A 186 -16.43 23.32 1.76
CA LYS A 186 -15.81 24.00 2.91
C LYS A 186 -14.56 24.81 2.51
N TYR A 187 -13.72 24.22 1.66
CA TYR A 187 -12.44 24.81 1.27
C TYR A 187 -12.46 25.45 -0.11
N HIS A 188 -13.61 25.46 -0.80
CA HIS A 188 -13.78 26.01 -2.15
C HIS A 188 -12.77 25.42 -3.14
N LEU A 189 -12.54 24.11 -3.08
CA LEU A 189 -11.57 23.43 -3.93
C LEU A 189 -12.05 23.40 -5.39
N PRO A 190 -11.22 23.83 -6.36
CA PRO A 190 -11.53 23.67 -7.77
C PRO A 190 -11.45 22.20 -8.20
N LYS A 191 -12.01 21.88 -9.37
CA LYS A 191 -12.00 20.50 -9.89
C LYS A 191 -10.60 19.90 -10.12
N ASN A 192 -9.59 20.73 -10.37
CA ASN A 192 -8.22 20.31 -10.72
C ASN A 192 -7.23 20.67 -9.60
N TYR A 193 -7.60 20.43 -8.34
CA TYR A 193 -6.66 20.62 -7.25
C TYR A 193 -5.53 19.57 -7.29
N ILE A 194 -4.39 19.93 -6.72
CA ILE A 194 -3.23 19.04 -6.60
C ILE A 194 -3.16 18.54 -5.17
N VAL A 195 -3.13 17.21 -4.98
CA VAL A 195 -2.84 16.60 -3.67
C VAL A 195 -1.34 16.42 -3.53
N ILE A 196 -0.76 16.96 -2.47
CA ILE A 196 0.66 16.78 -2.13
C ILE A 196 0.78 16.02 -0.81
N GLN A 197 1.46 14.87 -0.85
CA GLN A 197 1.81 14.06 0.32
C GLN A 197 3.33 14.01 0.48
N PRO A 198 3.96 14.98 1.19
CA PRO A 198 5.41 15.09 1.27
C PRO A 198 6.04 14.13 2.27
N THR A 199 5.22 13.46 3.09
CA THR A 199 5.67 12.65 4.23
C THR A 199 5.62 11.16 3.96
N SER A 200 6.49 10.44 4.63
CA SER A 200 6.52 8.99 4.73
C SER A 200 6.86 8.59 6.17
N ARG A 201 6.44 7.41 6.59
CA ARG A 201 6.80 6.83 7.88
C ARG A 201 8.32 6.88 8.15
N TRP A 202 9.12 6.73 7.10
CA TRP A 202 10.58 6.78 7.16
C TRP A 202 11.09 8.07 6.53
N PHE A 203 11.59 8.97 7.34
CA PHE A 203 12.00 10.32 6.92
C PHE A 203 13.11 10.34 5.87
N PHE A 204 13.94 9.32 5.80
CA PHE A 204 14.94 9.21 4.75
C PHE A 204 14.33 9.11 3.33
N LYS A 205 13.02 8.84 3.22
CA LYS A 205 12.25 8.84 1.97
C LYS A 205 11.56 10.18 1.70
N CYS A 206 11.66 11.16 2.60
CA CYS A 206 11.05 12.47 2.41
C CYS A 206 12.00 13.42 1.70
N TRP A 207 11.45 14.35 0.95
CA TRP A 207 12.19 15.45 0.33
C TRP A 207 12.39 16.60 1.30
N ASP A 208 13.31 17.54 0.99
CA ASP A 208 13.60 18.69 1.83
C ASP A 208 12.38 19.64 1.91
N GLU A 209 12.12 20.17 3.10
CA GLU A 209 11.01 21.07 3.37
C GLU A 209 11.12 22.37 2.55
N ASP A 210 12.34 22.90 2.34
CA ASP A 210 12.59 24.09 1.52
C ASP A 210 12.23 23.84 0.05
N LYS A 211 12.62 22.68 -0.48
CA LYS A 211 12.33 22.30 -1.85
C LYS A 211 10.85 22.06 -2.06
N MET A 212 10.18 21.41 -1.11
CA MET A 212 8.74 21.19 -1.16
C MET A 212 7.98 22.53 -1.10
N ALA A 213 8.37 23.46 -0.22
CA ALA A 213 7.78 24.78 -0.13
C ALA A 213 8.00 25.60 -1.42
N THR A 214 9.18 25.47 -2.02
CA THR A 214 9.48 26.13 -3.32
C THR A 214 8.61 25.56 -4.44
N LEU A 215 8.43 24.23 -4.49
CA LEU A 215 7.51 23.57 -5.45
C LEU A 215 6.08 24.09 -5.29
N ILE A 216 5.55 24.09 -4.06
CA ILE A 216 4.21 24.60 -3.75
C ILE A 216 4.06 26.04 -4.19
N THR A 217 5.05 26.90 -3.89
CA THR A 217 5.05 28.31 -4.29
C THR A 217 4.99 28.47 -5.81
N LYS A 218 5.76 27.68 -6.57
CA LYS A 218 5.73 27.71 -8.04
C LYS A 218 4.39 27.26 -8.60
N LEU A 219 3.76 26.24 -8.02
CA LEU A 219 2.42 25.79 -8.42
C LEU A 219 1.36 26.88 -8.16
N GLN A 220 1.41 27.54 -7.00
CA GLN A 220 0.50 28.63 -6.66
C GLN A 220 0.68 29.86 -7.59
N GLN A 221 1.91 30.20 -7.96
CA GLN A 221 2.20 31.28 -8.92
C GLN A 221 1.58 31.01 -10.29
N ASN A 222 1.33 29.74 -10.62
CA ASN A 222 0.63 29.33 -11.84
C ASN A 222 -0.84 28.96 -11.58
N HIS A 223 -1.42 29.50 -10.50
CA HIS A 223 -2.84 29.43 -10.13
C HIS A 223 -3.35 28.00 -9.83
N TYR A 224 -2.46 27.05 -9.50
CA TYR A 224 -2.89 25.73 -9.05
C TYR A 224 -3.22 25.73 -7.56
N SER A 225 -4.35 25.14 -7.21
CA SER A 225 -4.76 24.93 -5.82
C SER A 225 -4.09 23.67 -5.25
N VAL A 226 -3.50 23.79 -4.06
CA VAL A 226 -2.78 22.72 -3.39
C VAL A 226 -3.53 22.27 -2.15
N VAL A 227 -3.71 20.95 -2.03
CA VAL A 227 -4.18 20.25 -0.83
C VAL A 227 -3.01 19.47 -0.23
N LEU A 228 -2.58 19.86 0.96
CA LEU A 228 -1.44 19.27 1.65
C LEU A 228 -1.92 18.24 2.65
N THR A 229 -1.44 16.99 2.51
CA THR A 229 -1.82 15.85 3.34
C THR A 229 -0.61 15.21 4.03
N SER A 230 -0.84 14.50 5.11
CA SER A 230 0.15 13.65 5.81
C SER A 230 -0.55 12.60 6.67
N GLY A 231 0.21 11.63 7.18
CA GLY A 231 -0.22 10.80 8.30
C GLY A 231 -0.37 11.63 9.60
N PRO A 232 -0.96 11.03 10.64
CA PRO A 232 -1.24 11.71 11.92
C PRO A 232 -0.05 11.74 12.88
N GLU A 233 1.08 11.15 12.54
CA GLU A 233 2.25 11.06 13.41
C GLU A 233 2.86 12.45 13.66
N ALA A 234 3.27 12.72 14.92
CA ALA A 234 3.76 14.03 15.32
C ALA A 234 4.90 14.56 14.43
N LYS A 235 5.86 13.70 14.04
CA LYS A 235 6.94 14.08 13.13
C LYS A 235 6.46 14.47 11.74
N GLU A 236 5.43 13.81 11.22
CA GLU A 236 4.86 14.16 9.91
C GLU A 236 4.17 15.52 10.00
N LEU A 237 3.39 15.76 11.05
CA LEU A 237 2.74 17.05 11.29
C LEU A 237 3.75 18.19 11.49
N GLU A 238 4.86 17.96 12.20
CA GLU A 238 5.96 18.92 12.35
C GLU A 238 6.58 19.27 10.99
N MET A 239 6.82 18.28 10.13
CA MET A 239 7.31 18.51 8.78
C MET A 239 6.35 19.38 7.96
N ILE A 240 5.04 19.12 8.05
CA ILE A 240 4.02 19.95 7.39
C ILE A 240 4.06 21.39 7.87
N GLN A 241 4.15 21.61 9.19
CA GLN A 241 4.27 22.96 9.75
C GLN A 241 5.53 23.68 9.25
N THR A 242 6.63 22.94 9.14
CA THR A 242 7.90 23.48 8.63
C THR A 242 7.81 23.89 7.17
N ILE A 243 7.13 23.09 6.32
CA ILE A 243 6.86 23.43 4.92
C ILE A 243 5.98 24.67 4.83
N LEU A 244 4.88 24.73 5.58
CA LEU A 244 3.95 25.85 5.59
C LEU A 244 4.61 27.16 6.04
N ALA A 245 5.50 27.10 7.04
CA ALA A 245 6.23 28.27 7.51
C ALA A 245 7.16 28.89 6.44
N ARG A 246 7.53 28.10 5.42
CA ARG A 246 8.36 28.54 4.29
C ARG A 246 7.55 28.93 3.04
N CYS A 247 6.24 28.70 3.04
CA CYS A 247 5.36 29.10 1.94
C CYS A 247 4.87 30.56 2.13
N PRO A 248 5.17 31.49 1.20
CA PRO A 248 4.71 32.88 1.31
C PRO A 248 3.17 33.00 1.37
N ASN A 249 2.46 32.19 0.59
CA ASN A 249 1.00 32.20 0.47
C ASN A 249 0.36 30.99 1.16
N LYS A 250 0.76 30.69 2.40
CA LYS A 250 0.27 29.53 3.14
C LYS A 250 -1.24 29.53 3.38
N ASP A 251 -1.87 30.69 3.48
CA ASP A 251 -3.30 30.85 3.83
C ASP A 251 -4.24 30.36 2.71
N VAL A 252 -3.74 30.19 1.49
CA VAL A 252 -4.50 29.60 0.37
C VAL A 252 -4.20 28.13 0.12
N ILE A 253 -3.39 27.51 0.99
CA ILE A 253 -3.13 26.06 0.97
C ILE A 253 -4.20 25.38 1.82
N THR A 254 -4.91 24.42 1.24
CA THR A 254 -5.81 23.58 2.02
C THR A 254 -4.99 22.52 2.77
N VAL A 255 -5.04 22.54 4.08
CA VAL A 255 -4.26 21.62 4.93
C VAL A 255 -5.17 20.57 5.54
N LEU A 256 -5.04 19.34 5.10
CA LEU A 256 -5.74 18.16 5.61
C LEU A 256 -4.79 17.16 6.30
N ALA A 257 -3.58 17.63 6.65
CA ALA A 257 -2.55 16.81 7.28
C ALA A 257 -3.04 16.19 8.60
N GLY A 258 -2.97 14.87 8.71
CA GLY A 258 -3.43 14.11 9.88
C GLY A 258 -4.96 14.08 10.08
N GLN A 259 -5.74 14.63 9.14
CA GLN A 259 -7.20 14.77 9.26
C GLN A 259 -8.00 13.81 8.37
N THR A 260 -7.34 13.02 7.55
CA THR A 260 -7.99 12.08 6.64
C THR A 260 -7.78 10.64 7.09
N SER A 261 -8.79 9.80 6.98
CA SER A 261 -8.60 8.36 6.92
C SER A 261 -7.94 7.98 5.58
N LEU A 262 -7.44 6.75 5.45
CA LEU A 262 -6.88 6.29 4.18
C LEU A 262 -7.94 6.17 3.08
N SER A 263 -9.18 5.88 3.44
CA SER A 263 -10.32 5.83 2.53
C SER A 263 -10.71 7.24 2.05
N GLN A 264 -10.74 8.22 2.96
CA GLN A 264 -10.94 9.63 2.62
C GLN A 264 -9.78 10.19 1.77
N LEU A 265 -8.54 9.80 2.07
CA LEU A 265 -7.39 10.15 1.23
C LEU A 265 -7.52 9.56 -0.18
N ALA A 266 -8.04 8.34 -0.30
CA ALA A 266 -8.26 7.70 -1.59
C ALA A 266 -9.27 8.49 -2.44
N VAL A 267 -10.44 8.85 -1.91
CA VAL A 267 -11.44 9.62 -2.67
C VAL A 267 -10.94 11.04 -2.99
N LEU A 268 -10.13 11.64 -2.11
CA LEU A 268 -9.50 12.93 -2.35
C LEU A 268 -8.49 12.85 -3.52
N ILE A 269 -7.68 11.80 -3.58
CA ILE A 269 -6.71 11.55 -4.65
C ILE A 269 -7.43 11.24 -5.97
N ASP A 270 -8.47 10.41 -5.94
CA ASP A 270 -9.23 10.01 -7.14
C ASP A 270 -9.86 11.19 -7.89
N ASN A 271 -10.20 12.26 -7.17
CA ASN A 271 -10.80 13.48 -7.71
C ASN A 271 -9.79 14.63 -7.91
N ALA A 272 -8.50 14.39 -7.69
CA ALA A 272 -7.45 15.37 -7.92
C ALA A 272 -7.02 15.41 -9.39
N GLY A 273 -6.59 16.57 -9.86
CA GLY A 273 -5.96 16.69 -11.18
C GLY A 273 -4.56 16.08 -11.21
N LEU A 274 -3.85 16.07 -10.06
CA LEU A 274 -2.52 15.52 -9.93
C LEU A 274 -2.25 15.12 -8.47
N PHE A 275 -1.53 14.02 -8.28
CA PHE A 275 -0.91 13.66 -7.01
C PHE A 275 0.61 13.88 -7.08
N ILE A 276 1.20 14.51 -6.07
CA ILE A 276 2.65 14.61 -5.91
C ILE A 276 3.01 14.06 -4.54
N GLY A 277 3.91 13.08 -4.51
CA GLY A 277 4.28 12.49 -3.22
C GLY A 277 5.56 11.68 -3.26
N VAL A 278 5.97 11.22 -2.09
CA VAL A 278 7.14 10.37 -1.90
C VAL A 278 6.73 8.89 -1.85
N ASP A 279 7.70 7.98 -1.84
CA ASP A 279 7.47 6.54 -1.65
C ASP A 279 6.72 6.27 -0.33
N SER A 280 5.40 6.16 -0.44
CA SER A 280 4.45 5.97 0.67
C SER A 280 3.18 5.23 0.18
N VAL A 281 2.30 4.87 1.12
CA VAL A 281 1.00 4.25 0.77
C VAL A 281 0.15 5.16 -0.13
N ALA A 282 0.21 6.49 0.05
CA ALA A 282 -0.55 7.44 -0.75
C ALA A 282 -0.16 7.39 -2.24
N MET A 283 1.12 7.21 -2.56
CA MET A 283 1.59 7.00 -3.91
C MET A 283 0.99 5.73 -4.55
N HIS A 284 0.94 4.63 -3.80
CA HIS A 284 0.31 3.39 -4.27
C HIS A 284 -1.21 3.54 -4.46
N ILE A 285 -1.87 4.33 -3.60
CA ILE A 285 -3.29 4.67 -3.75
C ILE A 285 -3.50 5.45 -5.06
N ALA A 286 -2.71 6.50 -5.32
CA ALA A 286 -2.80 7.28 -6.55
C ALA A 286 -2.58 6.41 -7.81
N ALA A 287 -1.60 5.52 -7.77
CA ALA A 287 -1.35 4.56 -8.87
C ALA A 287 -2.53 3.61 -9.09
N ALA A 288 -3.14 3.09 -8.02
CA ALA A 288 -4.29 2.19 -8.09
C ALA A 288 -5.54 2.87 -8.67
N LEU A 289 -5.74 4.15 -8.35
CA LEU A 289 -6.86 4.98 -8.83
C LEU A 289 -6.61 5.56 -10.23
N LYS A 290 -5.40 5.39 -10.79
CA LYS A 290 -5.00 5.98 -12.08
C LYS A 290 -5.02 7.52 -12.08
N THR A 291 -4.97 8.14 -10.92
CA THR A 291 -4.77 9.59 -10.81
C THR A 291 -3.38 9.91 -11.35
N PRO A 292 -3.24 10.92 -12.23
CA PRO A 292 -1.93 11.38 -12.69
C PRO A 292 -1.02 11.65 -11.49
N LEU A 293 0.23 11.19 -11.53
CA LEU A 293 1.12 11.33 -10.39
C LEU A 293 2.56 11.68 -10.74
N VAL A 294 3.21 12.38 -9.81
CA VAL A 294 4.67 12.56 -9.76
C VAL A 294 5.15 11.94 -8.44
N ALA A 295 5.86 10.82 -8.54
CA ALA A 295 6.40 10.11 -7.39
C ALA A 295 7.87 10.42 -7.19
N LEU A 296 8.26 10.95 -6.03
CA LEU A 296 9.65 11.16 -5.65
C LEU A 296 10.20 9.92 -4.98
N PHE A 297 11.22 9.33 -5.55
CA PHE A 297 11.81 8.09 -5.09
C PHE A 297 13.27 8.29 -4.65
N GLY A 298 13.60 7.72 -3.51
CA GLY A 298 14.95 7.70 -2.95
C GLY A 298 15.55 6.29 -2.95
N PRO A 299 16.11 5.84 -1.83
CA PRO A 299 16.88 4.61 -1.72
C PRO A 299 16.01 3.35 -1.54
N SER A 300 14.77 3.34 -1.98
CA SER A 300 13.95 2.13 -2.06
C SER A 300 14.30 1.35 -3.33
N LYS A 301 14.12 0.03 -3.30
CA LYS A 301 14.25 -0.80 -4.50
C LYS A 301 13.16 -0.40 -5.49
N LEU A 302 13.53 0.39 -6.49
CA LEU A 302 12.58 0.94 -7.45
C LEU A 302 11.84 -0.18 -8.20
N GLU A 303 12.55 -1.25 -8.57
CA GLU A 303 11.99 -2.41 -9.24
C GLU A 303 10.85 -3.05 -8.45
N HIS A 304 10.91 -3.03 -7.13
CA HIS A 304 9.91 -3.66 -6.26
C HIS A 304 8.74 -2.74 -5.91
N TRP A 305 8.97 -1.40 -5.86
CA TRP A 305 8.06 -0.48 -5.18
C TRP A 305 7.65 0.73 -6.02
N HIS A 306 8.09 0.85 -7.29
CA HIS A 306 7.61 1.94 -8.13
C HIS A 306 6.07 1.93 -8.20
N PRO A 307 5.40 3.07 -8.50
CA PRO A 307 3.93 3.10 -8.61
C PRO A 307 3.47 2.20 -9.75
N TRP A 308 2.78 1.12 -9.39
CA TRP A 308 2.43 0.04 -10.34
C TRP A 308 1.44 0.52 -11.40
N GLN A 309 1.82 0.36 -12.67
CA GLN A 309 1.01 0.75 -13.83
C GLN A 309 0.41 2.16 -13.70
N ALA A 310 1.13 3.08 -13.07
CA ALA A 310 0.67 4.44 -12.83
C ALA A 310 0.52 5.24 -14.13
N VAL A 311 -0.35 6.23 -14.10
CA VAL A 311 -0.37 7.34 -15.04
C VAL A 311 0.53 8.43 -14.45
N GLY A 312 1.67 8.73 -15.08
CA GLY A 312 2.60 9.73 -14.56
C GLY A 312 4.05 9.27 -14.52
N GLU A 313 4.86 9.94 -13.74
CA GLU A 313 6.30 9.74 -13.73
C GLU A 313 6.88 9.58 -12.34
N THR A 314 7.96 8.78 -12.26
CA THR A 314 8.79 8.64 -11.06
C THR A 314 10.07 9.43 -11.24
N VAL A 315 10.33 10.38 -10.34
CA VAL A 315 11.59 11.14 -10.25
C VAL A 315 12.48 10.45 -9.21
N TRP A 316 13.48 9.75 -9.68
CA TRP A 316 14.37 8.96 -8.83
C TRP A 316 15.65 9.71 -8.46
N ALA A 317 15.97 9.79 -7.17
CA ALA A 317 17.14 10.50 -6.66
C ALA A 317 18.46 9.96 -7.22
N GLY A 318 18.53 8.66 -7.54
CA GLY A 318 19.71 8.04 -8.15
C GLY A 318 20.07 8.55 -9.55
N ASN A 319 19.20 9.36 -10.20
CA ASN A 319 19.54 10.06 -11.43
C ASN A 319 20.35 11.35 -11.18
N TYR A 320 20.49 11.78 -9.92
CA TYR A 320 21.07 13.07 -9.54
C TYR A 320 22.23 12.95 -8.55
N ASP A 321 22.29 11.83 -7.82
CA ASP A 321 23.34 11.57 -6.84
C ASP A 321 23.49 10.07 -6.59
N ASP A 322 24.63 9.64 -6.06
CA ASP A 322 24.84 8.29 -5.59
C ASP A 322 24.00 8.04 -4.32
N ILE A 323 23.11 7.10 -4.37
CA ILE A 323 22.26 6.72 -3.23
C ILE A 323 22.67 5.33 -2.70
N PRO A 324 22.70 5.13 -1.37
CA PRO A 324 23.08 3.86 -0.80
C PRO A 324 22.06 2.77 -1.13
N HIS A 325 22.54 1.52 -1.17
CA HIS A 325 21.62 0.38 -1.33
C HIS A 325 20.63 0.32 -0.15
N PRO A 326 19.35 0.07 -0.40
CA PRO A 326 18.28 0.08 0.64
C PRO A 326 18.59 -0.75 1.88
N ASP A 327 19.22 -1.91 1.69
CA ASP A 327 19.55 -2.83 2.78
C ASP A 327 20.63 -2.30 3.74
N HIS A 328 21.34 -1.22 3.36
CA HIS A 328 22.38 -0.57 4.16
C HIS A 328 21.85 0.65 4.95
N ILE A 329 20.57 1.01 4.79
CA ILE A 329 19.99 2.18 5.43
C ILE A 329 19.36 1.79 6.76
N LYS A 330 19.75 2.51 7.81
CA LYS A 330 19.06 2.42 9.09
C LYS A 330 17.75 3.20 9.03
N THR A 331 16.66 2.58 9.39
CA THR A 331 15.31 3.17 9.30
C THR A 331 15.06 4.38 10.22
N ASP A 332 15.93 4.58 11.21
CA ASP A 332 15.91 5.70 12.17
C ASP A 332 16.86 6.85 11.79
N THR A 333 17.51 6.76 10.62
CA THR A 333 18.40 7.84 10.14
C THR A 333 17.63 9.14 9.91
N GLN A 334 18.30 10.28 10.18
CA GLN A 334 17.78 11.62 9.86
C GLN A 334 18.23 12.11 8.47
N GLN A 335 19.07 11.34 7.79
CA GLN A 335 19.55 11.70 6.45
C GLN A 335 18.40 11.65 5.44
N ARG A 336 18.34 12.63 4.53
CA ARG A 336 17.40 12.73 3.41
C ARG A 336 18.12 12.34 2.13
N TYR A 337 17.62 11.33 1.43
CA TYR A 337 18.26 10.83 0.20
C TYR A 337 17.60 11.39 -1.07
N LEU A 338 16.54 12.18 -0.91
CA LEU A 338 15.90 12.86 -2.02
C LEU A 338 16.43 14.28 -2.25
N SER A 339 17.34 14.75 -1.41
CA SER A 339 17.88 16.13 -1.47
C SER A 339 18.54 16.48 -2.81
N ALA A 340 19.06 15.51 -3.55
CA ALA A 340 19.65 15.75 -4.86
C ALA A 340 18.60 16.09 -5.95
N ILE A 341 17.33 15.73 -5.79
CA ILE A 341 16.29 16.00 -6.78
C ILE A 341 16.09 17.52 -6.92
N PRO A 342 16.23 18.10 -8.14
CA PRO A 342 16.01 19.53 -8.36
C PRO A 342 14.51 19.87 -8.37
N VAL A 343 14.13 21.01 -7.80
CA VAL A 343 12.74 21.50 -7.79
C VAL A 343 12.17 21.66 -9.19
N ASP A 344 12.97 22.19 -10.11
CA ASP A 344 12.53 22.44 -11.49
C ASP A 344 12.19 21.17 -12.25
N VAL A 345 12.88 20.07 -11.96
CA VAL A 345 12.54 18.76 -12.53
C VAL A 345 11.13 18.31 -12.07
N VAL A 346 10.87 18.38 -10.76
CA VAL A 346 9.59 17.99 -10.19
C VAL A 346 8.47 18.89 -10.71
N TYR A 347 8.70 20.20 -10.72
CA TYR A 347 7.75 21.18 -11.23
C TYR A 347 7.41 20.96 -12.71
N ASN A 348 8.42 20.84 -13.59
CA ASN A 348 8.21 20.63 -15.02
C ASN A 348 7.52 19.31 -15.31
N THR A 349 7.82 18.26 -14.52
CA THR A 349 7.11 16.98 -14.59
C THR A 349 5.64 17.15 -14.19
N ALA A 350 5.35 17.87 -13.11
CA ALA A 350 4.00 18.13 -12.66
C ALA A 350 3.17 18.88 -13.73
N ILE A 351 3.73 19.92 -14.35
CA ILE A 351 3.04 20.71 -15.37
C ILE A 351 2.69 19.87 -16.61
N ARG A 352 3.55 18.93 -17.04
CA ARG A 352 3.25 18.02 -18.16
C ARG A 352 2.00 17.16 -17.94
N HIS A 353 1.65 16.90 -16.70
CA HIS A 353 0.49 16.06 -16.33
C HIS A 353 -0.75 16.88 -15.95
N LEU A 354 -0.64 18.21 -15.87
CA LEU A 354 -1.74 19.14 -15.58
C LEU A 354 -2.30 19.82 -16.83
N SER A 355 -1.63 19.68 -17.97
CA SER A 355 -1.97 20.27 -19.27
C SER A 355 -3.01 19.47 -20.06
#